data_1b4b9c59c510fbe4cd6068389e642a87
#
_entry.id   1b4b9c59c510fbe4cd6068389e642a87
#
_cell.length_a   1.000
_cell.length_b   1.000
_cell.length_c   1.000
_cell.angle_alpha   90.00
_cell.angle_beta   90.00
_cell.angle_gamma   90.00
#
_symmetry.space_group_name_H-M   'P 1'
#
loop_
_entity.id
_entity.type
_entity.pdbx_description
1 polymer ?
#
loop_
_entity_poly.entity_id
_entity_poly.type
_entity_poly.pdbx_seq_one_letter_code
_entity_poly.pdbx_strand_id
1 'polypeptide(L)'
;PDFRLEDPEVRLDLAQAFERVGDFKLAVHVLNGLHKDNPHFAALPTAYMMAARILADQLGMPQKGLALVQFLHGRFRNHRSFPEVQKMLDELTAKVQGGHPA
;
A
#
# COMPACT_ATOMS: atom_id res chain seq x y z
N PRO A 1 5.09 -26.26 2.63
CA PRO A 1 6.39 -25.64 2.63
C PRO A 1 6.82 -25.11 1.29
N ASP A 2 6.16 -25.49 0.24
CA ASP A 2 6.47 -24.91 -1.05
C ASP A 2 5.75 -23.62 -1.29
N PHE A 3 5.32 -23.03 -0.24
CA PHE A 3 4.64 -21.79 -0.27
C PHE A 3 5.61 -20.69 -0.70
N ARG A 4 5.38 -20.15 -1.89
CA ARG A 4 6.34 -19.23 -2.47
C ARG A 4 5.84 -17.81 -2.41
N LEU A 5 6.34 -17.10 -1.45
CA LEU A 5 6.01 -15.68 -1.32
C LEU A 5 6.78 -14.81 -2.30
N GLU A 6 7.70 -15.39 -3.07
CA GLU A 6 8.35 -14.61 -4.09
C GLU A 6 7.47 -14.34 -5.30
N ASP A 7 6.35 -15.07 -5.47
CA ASP A 7 5.41 -14.74 -6.52
C ASP A 7 4.58 -13.53 -6.08
N PRO A 8 4.70 -12.39 -6.78
CA PRO A 8 4.01 -11.18 -6.34
C PRO A 8 2.49 -11.29 -6.38
N GLU A 9 1.94 -12.08 -7.30
CA GLU A 9 0.50 -12.25 -7.35
C GLU A 9 -0.01 -13.05 -6.17
N VAL A 10 0.76 -14.06 -5.75
CA VAL A 10 0.42 -14.83 -4.57
C VAL A 10 0.47 -13.93 -3.33
N ARG A 11 1.47 -13.07 -3.24
CA ARG A 11 1.57 -12.14 -2.12
C ARG A 11 0.38 -11.20 -2.07
N LEU A 12 -0.01 -10.66 -3.21
CA LEU A 12 -1.15 -9.75 -3.25
C LEU A 12 -2.44 -10.49 -2.88
N ASP A 13 -2.65 -11.68 -3.42
CA ASP A 13 -3.83 -12.47 -3.08
C ASP A 13 -3.89 -12.78 -1.59
N LEU A 14 -2.75 -13.14 -1.01
CA LEU A 14 -2.67 -13.45 0.40
C LEU A 14 -2.97 -12.20 1.25
N ALA A 15 -2.42 -11.07 0.86
CA ALA A 15 -2.68 -9.82 1.58
C ALA A 15 -4.16 -9.47 1.54
N GLN A 16 -4.79 -9.66 0.38
CA GLN A 16 -6.22 -9.40 0.25
C GLN A 16 -7.04 -10.35 1.12
N ALA A 17 -6.62 -11.60 1.21
CA ALA A 17 -7.30 -12.55 2.07
C ALA A 17 -7.19 -12.16 3.54
N PHE A 18 -6.01 -11.73 3.98
CA PHE A 18 -5.84 -11.25 5.35
C PHE A 18 -6.70 -10.02 5.61
N GLU A 19 -6.79 -9.13 4.64
CA GLU A 19 -7.63 -7.94 4.80
C GLU A 19 -9.09 -8.33 4.98
N ARG A 20 -9.56 -9.30 4.21
CA ARG A 20 -10.97 -9.73 4.30
C ARG A 20 -11.32 -10.31 5.66
N VAL A 21 -10.37 -10.97 6.31
CA VAL A 21 -10.63 -11.53 7.64
C VAL A 21 -10.26 -10.57 8.77
N GLY A 22 -9.84 -9.36 8.41
CA GLY A 22 -9.54 -8.35 9.42
C GLY A 22 -8.16 -8.43 10.02
N ASP A 23 -7.26 -9.24 9.47
CA ASP A 23 -5.90 -9.33 9.96
C ASP A 23 -5.04 -8.32 9.21
N PHE A 24 -5.19 -7.06 9.58
CA PHE A 24 -4.60 -5.96 8.85
C PHE A 24 -3.08 -5.91 8.99
N LYS A 25 -2.56 -6.31 10.13
CA LYS A 25 -1.11 -6.33 10.31
C LYS A 25 -0.45 -7.34 9.40
N LEU A 26 -1.02 -8.53 9.27
CA LEU A 26 -0.48 -9.53 8.37
C LEU A 26 -0.64 -9.12 6.92
N ALA A 27 -1.75 -8.47 6.57
CA ALA A 27 -1.95 -7.98 5.22
C ALA A 27 -0.81 -7.05 4.79
N VAL A 28 -0.49 -6.09 5.65
CA VAL A 28 0.60 -5.15 5.36
C VAL A 28 1.95 -5.86 5.37
N HIS A 29 2.14 -6.77 6.31
CA HIS A 29 3.41 -7.49 6.45
C HIS A 29 3.75 -8.28 5.18
N VAL A 30 2.76 -8.94 4.60
CA VAL A 30 2.96 -9.74 3.39
C VAL A 30 3.44 -8.88 2.23
N LEU A 31 3.01 -7.61 2.19
CA LEU A 31 3.36 -6.71 1.10
C LEU A 31 4.65 -5.93 1.35
N ASN A 32 5.22 -6.06 2.55
CA ASN A 32 6.42 -5.32 2.88
C ASN A 32 7.59 -5.76 1.99
N GLY A 33 8.24 -4.80 1.37
CA GLY A 33 9.38 -5.09 0.50
C GLY A 33 9.02 -5.64 -0.87
N LEU A 34 7.74 -5.64 -1.21
CA LEU A 34 7.30 -6.18 -2.50
C LEU A 34 8.05 -5.54 -3.67
N HIS A 35 8.27 -4.24 -3.62
CA HIS A 35 8.94 -3.53 -4.72
C HIS A 35 10.41 -3.93 -4.86
N LYS A 36 11.04 -4.34 -3.77
CA LYS A 36 12.43 -4.78 -3.83
C LYS A 36 12.55 -6.14 -4.47
N ASP A 37 11.60 -7.03 -4.15
CA ASP A 37 11.63 -8.40 -4.66
C ASP A 37 11.08 -8.49 -6.07
N ASN A 38 10.15 -7.60 -6.43
CA ASN A 38 9.44 -7.67 -7.70
C ASN A 38 9.25 -6.25 -8.26
N PRO A 39 10.34 -5.59 -8.67
CA PRO A 39 10.26 -4.17 -9.05
C PRO A 39 9.41 -3.90 -10.29
N HIS A 40 9.16 -4.92 -11.10
CA HIS A 40 8.40 -4.75 -12.34
C HIS A 40 6.99 -5.33 -12.26
N PHE A 41 6.55 -5.68 -11.08
CA PHE A 41 5.20 -6.21 -10.89
C PHE A 41 4.18 -5.13 -11.27
N ALA A 42 3.32 -5.45 -12.25
CA ALA A 42 2.41 -4.44 -12.81
C ALA A 42 1.41 -3.91 -11.79
N ALA A 43 1.01 -4.73 -10.83
CA ALA A 43 0.03 -4.33 -9.82
C ALA A 43 0.68 -3.77 -8.56
N LEU A 44 1.96 -3.41 -8.62
CA LEU A 44 2.64 -2.86 -7.46
C LEU A 44 1.94 -1.62 -6.90
N PRO A 45 1.52 -0.65 -7.73
CA PRO A 45 0.78 0.50 -7.19
C PRO A 45 -0.50 0.09 -6.48
N THR A 46 -1.25 -0.85 -7.05
CA THR A 46 -2.49 -1.33 -6.43
C THR A 46 -2.20 -1.95 -5.06
N ALA A 47 -1.18 -2.79 -4.98
CA ALA A 47 -0.82 -3.45 -3.73
C ALA A 47 -0.43 -2.43 -2.66
N TYR A 48 0.38 -1.45 -3.02
CA TYR A 48 0.84 -0.48 -2.05
C TYR A 48 -0.22 0.55 -1.68
N MET A 49 -1.15 0.86 -2.59
CA MET A 49 -2.28 1.70 -2.22
C MET A 49 -3.18 0.98 -1.21
N MET A 50 -3.35 -0.32 -1.38
CA MET A 50 -4.09 -1.10 -0.40
C MET A 50 -3.40 -1.07 0.96
N ALA A 51 -2.09 -1.30 0.97
CA ALA A 51 -1.33 -1.27 2.22
C ALA A 51 -1.39 0.12 2.87
N ALA A 52 -1.30 1.17 2.08
CA ALA A 52 -1.37 2.53 2.61
C ALA A 52 -2.72 2.82 3.23
N ARG A 53 -3.79 2.38 2.59
CA ARG A 53 -5.13 2.57 3.14
C ARG A 53 -5.31 1.83 4.45
N ILE A 54 -4.81 0.59 4.51
CA ILE A 54 -4.88 -0.18 5.75
C ILE A 54 -4.09 0.50 6.86
N LEU A 55 -2.88 0.95 6.54
CA LEU A 55 -2.06 1.64 7.54
C LEU A 55 -2.77 2.88 8.07
N ALA A 56 -3.35 3.68 7.18
CA ALA A 56 -3.98 4.93 7.59
C ALA A 56 -5.29 4.70 8.34
N ASP A 57 -6.15 3.82 7.83
CA ASP A 57 -7.53 3.72 8.32
C ASP A 57 -7.71 2.64 9.37
N GLN A 58 -6.97 1.55 9.28
CA GLN A 58 -7.18 0.40 10.17
C GLN A 58 -6.13 0.32 11.27
N LEU A 59 -4.91 0.71 10.97
CA LEU A 59 -3.82 0.59 11.95
C LEU A 59 -3.46 1.92 12.60
N GLY A 60 -4.13 2.99 12.21
CA GLY A 60 -3.88 4.30 12.82
C GLY A 60 -2.49 4.85 12.55
N MET A 61 -1.91 4.52 11.41
CA MET A 61 -0.57 4.95 11.04
C MET A 61 -0.58 5.71 9.72
N PRO A 62 -1.28 6.86 9.66
CA PRO A 62 -1.40 7.58 8.39
C PRO A 62 -0.07 8.08 7.84
N GLN A 63 0.90 8.35 8.70
CA GLN A 63 2.20 8.81 8.23
C GLN A 63 2.93 7.71 7.48
N LYS A 64 2.82 6.46 7.93
CA LYS A 64 3.41 5.34 7.20
C LYS A 64 2.69 5.11 5.89
N GLY A 65 1.37 5.24 5.88
CA GLY A 65 0.61 5.14 4.64
C GLY A 65 1.00 6.21 3.66
N LEU A 66 1.17 7.44 4.16
CA LEU A 66 1.59 8.55 3.31
C LEU A 66 2.96 8.29 2.70
N ALA A 67 3.90 7.73 3.47
CA ALA A 67 5.22 7.43 2.95
C ALA A 67 5.17 6.44 1.78
N LEU A 68 4.31 5.42 1.88
CA LEU A 68 4.12 4.48 0.77
C LEU A 68 3.58 5.17 -0.47
N VAL A 69 2.60 6.04 -0.29
CA VAL A 69 2.00 6.73 -1.43
C VAL A 69 2.97 7.73 -2.05
N GLN A 70 3.79 8.38 -1.24
CA GLN A 70 4.85 9.26 -1.76
C GLN A 70 5.84 8.47 -2.61
N PHE A 71 6.19 7.27 -2.18
CA PHE A 71 7.04 6.40 -2.98
C PHE A 71 6.39 6.08 -4.32
N LEU A 72 5.12 5.73 -4.31
CA LEU A 72 4.40 5.43 -5.55
C LEU A 72 4.32 6.66 -6.46
N HIS A 73 4.06 7.80 -5.87
CA HIS A 73 3.93 9.04 -6.63
C HIS A 73 5.22 9.37 -7.38
N GLY A 74 6.37 9.19 -6.73
CA GLY A 74 7.63 9.47 -7.37
C GLY A 74 8.05 8.44 -8.40
N ARG A 75 7.64 7.19 -8.22
CA ARG A 75 8.13 6.09 -9.06
C ARG A 75 7.22 5.79 -10.24
N PHE A 76 5.92 6.01 -10.11
CA PHE A 76 4.95 5.54 -11.10
C PHE A 76 4.21 6.68 -11.79
N ARG A 77 4.94 7.73 -12.15
CA ARG A 77 4.34 8.93 -12.76
C ARG A 77 3.63 8.64 -14.07
N ASN A 78 4.14 7.67 -14.82
CA ASN A 78 3.57 7.34 -16.12
C ASN A 78 2.67 6.12 -16.08
N HIS A 79 2.40 5.61 -14.89
CA HIS A 79 1.54 4.44 -14.73
C HIS A 79 0.08 4.87 -14.82
N ARG A 80 -0.76 3.97 -15.34
CA ARG A 80 -2.19 4.27 -15.46
C ARG A 80 -2.87 4.51 -14.12
N SER A 81 -2.28 4.01 -13.03
CA SER A 81 -2.81 4.23 -11.69
C SER A 81 -2.40 5.57 -11.10
N PHE A 82 -1.64 6.38 -11.83
CA PHE A 82 -1.12 7.63 -11.27
C PHE A 82 -2.23 8.57 -10.78
N PRO A 83 -3.36 8.74 -11.49
CA PRO A 83 -4.42 9.61 -10.97
C PRO A 83 -4.95 9.14 -9.61
N GLU A 84 -5.06 7.84 -9.40
CA GLU A 84 -5.48 7.29 -8.12
C GLU A 84 -4.42 7.51 -7.04
N VAL A 85 -3.15 7.33 -7.43
CA VAL A 85 -2.05 7.60 -6.50
C VAL A 85 -2.06 9.05 -6.08
N GLN A 86 -2.25 9.97 -7.03
CA GLN A 86 -2.30 11.40 -6.73
C GLN A 86 -3.45 11.72 -5.77
N LYS A 87 -4.62 11.15 -6.02
CA LYS A 87 -5.77 11.36 -5.17
C LYS A 87 -5.50 10.87 -3.75
N MET A 88 -4.93 9.69 -3.63
CA MET A 88 -4.63 9.14 -2.31
C MET A 88 -3.54 9.94 -1.62
N LEU A 89 -2.56 10.44 -2.37
CA LEU A 89 -1.53 11.31 -1.81
C LEU A 89 -2.16 12.55 -1.19
N ASP A 90 -3.08 13.17 -1.91
CA ASP A 90 -3.76 14.36 -1.40
C ASP A 90 -4.57 14.03 -0.16
N GLU A 91 -5.29 12.92 -0.18
CA GLU A 91 -6.12 12.52 0.96
C GLU A 91 -5.28 12.23 2.20
N LEU A 92 -4.18 11.50 2.04
CA LEU A 92 -3.36 11.15 3.18
C LEU A 92 -2.55 12.34 3.69
N THR A 93 -2.14 13.22 2.79
CA THR A 93 -1.47 14.46 3.20
C THR A 93 -2.41 15.29 4.07
N ALA A 94 -3.67 15.44 3.64
CA ALA A 94 -4.65 16.17 4.42
C ALA A 94 -4.91 15.48 5.76
N LYS A 95 -4.97 14.15 5.76
CA LYS A 95 -5.23 13.41 7.00
C LYS A 95 -4.10 13.60 8.01
N VAL A 96 -2.86 13.55 7.54
CA VAL A 96 -1.71 13.75 8.43
C VAL A 96 -1.66 15.17 8.93
N GLN A 97 -1.87 16.15 8.06
CA GLN A 97 -1.82 17.57 8.44
C GLN A 97 -3.09 18.00 9.17
N GLY A 98 -4.23 17.52 8.71
CA GLY A 98 -5.51 17.88 9.28
C GLY A 98 -5.84 17.14 10.55
N GLY A 99 -4.96 16.24 11.00
CA GLY A 99 -5.13 15.56 12.26
C GLY A 99 -5.00 16.47 13.47
N HIS A 100 -4.68 17.73 13.21
CA HIS A 100 -4.62 18.73 14.27
C HIS A 100 -5.94 19.45 14.29
N PRO A 101 -6.73 19.26 15.32
CA PRO A 101 -7.87 20.12 15.49
C PRO A 101 -7.33 21.54 15.64
N ALA A 102 -7.71 22.32 14.73
CA ALA A 102 -7.24 23.69 14.76
C ALA A 102 -7.77 24.40 15.98
#